data_f8bcf723c26210b2bcc3846b759b4a00
#
_entry.id   f8bcf723c26210b2bcc3846b759b4a00
#
_cell.length_a   1.000
_cell.length_b   1.000
_cell.length_c   1.000
_cell.angle_alpha   90.00
_cell.angle_beta   90.00
_cell.angle_gamma   90.00
#
_symmetry.space_group_name_H-M   'P 1'
#
loop_
_entity.id
_entity.type
_entity.pdbx_description
1 polymer ?
#
loop_
_entity_poly.entity_id
_entity_poly.type
_entity_poly.pdbx_seq_one_letter_code
_entity_poly.pdbx_strand_id
1 'polypeptide(L)'
;MIIAQISDTHLALDKPDAERRMRDFASTIADINALDPPADVIVHTGDIVHNGRQDEYAQAHALLAKAHAPVYVLPGNKDDRGNLRAAFSTRGYLTPVSEFIDYAIEDFPVRLIALDTLKPGGNRGEFRPEQARRLIELTGAEPHKPIAVFTHHPPFEVTVGPDRFHFERPESMARLREALQHCERIIAVFSGHVHRAATGQIGRIPASVAPCIATTLRKGEYPPPMKTRPVYHLHRFDPAWGLVTESRIVGAERSAARGQKLASISAATVADS
;
A
#
# COMPACT_ATOMS: atom_id res chain seq x y z
N MET A 1 -0.82 8.70 13.41
CA MET A 1 -1.18 8.67 11.98
C MET A 1 -1.60 7.26 11.57
N ILE A 2 -2.66 7.15 10.78
CA ILE A 2 -3.20 5.87 10.28
C ILE A 2 -3.24 5.90 8.76
N ILE A 3 -2.49 5.00 8.11
CA ILE A 3 -2.47 4.82 6.66
C ILE A 3 -3.26 3.55 6.33
N ALA A 4 -4.31 3.65 5.52
CA ALA A 4 -4.97 2.48 4.95
C ALA A 4 -4.32 2.14 3.60
N GLN A 5 -3.65 1.00 3.50
CA GLN A 5 -3.08 0.51 2.25
C GLN A 5 -4.04 -0.48 1.61
N ILE A 6 -4.47 -0.20 0.40
CA ILE A 6 -5.20 -1.11 -0.48
C ILE A 6 -4.37 -1.41 -1.72
N SER A 7 -4.57 -2.56 -2.34
CA SER A 7 -3.82 -2.98 -3.52
C SER A 7 -4.59 -3.95 -4.38
N ASP A 8 -4.27 -4.00 -5.67
CA ASP A 8 -4.72 -5.06 -6.56
C ASP A 8 -6.27 -5.19 -6.58
N THR A 9 -6.96 -4.09 -6.78
CA THR A 9 -8.42 -4.05 -6.93
C THR A 9 -8.86 -4.63 -8.28
N HIS A 10 -7.98 -4.56 -9.29
CA HIS A 10 -8.20 -5.11 -10.64
C HIS A 10 -9.61 -4.89 -11.16
N LEU A 11 -10.16 -3.67 -10.96
CA LEU A 11 -11.48 -3.34 -11.46
C LEU A 11 -11.52 -3.63 -12.97
N ALA A 12 -12.53 -4.36 -13.39
CA ALA A 12 -12.73 -4.76 -14.77
C ALA A 12 -14.21 -4.64 -15.14
N LEU A 13 -14.50 -4.42 -16.43
CA LEU A 13 -15.87 -4.34 -16.93
C LEU A 13 -16.26 -5.54 -17.81
N ASP A 14 -15.26 -6.32 -18.25
CA ASP A 14 -15.39 -7.39 -19.23
C ASP A 14 -14.99 -8.80 -18.68
N LYS A 15 -14.77 -8.93 -17.39
CA LYS A 15 -14.40 -10.21 -16.79
C LYS A 15 -15.61 -10.91 -16.14
N PRO A 16 -15.64 -12.24 -16.10
CA PRO A 16 -16.76 -12.98 -15.48
C PRO A 16 -16.98 -12.62 -14.00
N ASP A 17 -15.93 -12.17 -13.31
CA ASP A 17 -15.94 -11.80 -11.90
C ASP A 17 -15.94 -10.27 -11.66
N ALA A 18 -16.20 -9.46 -12.71
CA ALA A 18 -16.16 -7.99 -12.66
C ALA A 18 -17.03 -7.41 -11.54
N GLU A 19 -18.28 -7.86 -11.44
CA GLU A 19 -19.17 -7.42 -10.36
C GLU A 19 -18.64 -7.76 -8.96
N ARG A 20 -17.99 -8.91 -8.80
CA ARG A 20 -17.41 -9.29 -7.52
C ARG A 20 -16.26 -8.36 -7.16
N ARG A 21 -15.34 -8.06 -8.09
CA ARG A 21 -14.23 -7.14 -7.88
C ARG A 21 -14.74 -5.73 -7.52
N MET A 22 -15.79 -5.26 -8.19
CA MET A 22 -16.42 -3.98 -7.90
C MET A 22 -17.02 -3.97 -6.48
N ARG A 23 -17.72 -5.03 -6.06
CA ARG A 23 -18.25 -5.15 -4.69
C ARG A 23 -17.14 -5.21 -3.66
N ASP A 24 -16.08 -5.97 -3.92
CA ASP A 24 -14.92 -6.07 -3.04
C ASP A 24 -14.27 -4.69 -2.83
N PHE A 25 -14.09 -3.92 -3.90
CA PHE A 25 -13.54 -2.57 -3.85
C PHE A 25 -14.46 -1.62 -3.08
N ALA A 26 -15.75 -1.57 -3.44
CA ALA A 26 -16.72 -0.70 -2.79
C ALA A 26 -16.85 -0.98 -1.29
N SER A 27 -16.91 -2.26 -0.91
CA SER A 27 -17.00 -2.67 0.51
C SER A 27 -15.73 -2.32 1.30
N THR A 28 -14.56 -2.36 0.64
CA THR A 28 -13.30 -1.95 1.25
C THR A 28 -13.31 -0.44 1.58
N ILE A 29 -13.74 0.41 0.64
CA ILE A 29 -13.84 1.85 0.89
C ILE A 29 -14.86 2.14 2.00
N ALA A 30 -16.01 1.45 2.02
CA ALA A 30 -17.00 1.60 3.06
C ALA A 30 -16.46 1.20 4.44
N ASP A 31 -15.69 0.10 4.53
CA ASP A 31 -15.06 -0.35 5.78
C ASP A 31 -13.99 0.65 6.28
N ILE A 32 -13.19 1.21 5.37
CA ILE A 32 -12.19 2.24 5.71
C ILE A 32 -12.89 3.50 6.23
N ASN A 33 -13.99 3.93 5.61
CA ASN A 33 -14.76 5.09 6.06
C ASN A 33 -15.39 4.91 7.46
N ALA A 34 -15.64 3.65 7.85
CA ALA A 34 -16.19 3.29 9.15
C ALA A 34 -15.13 3.10 10.24
N LEU A 35 -13.85 3.34 9.94
CA LEU A 35 -12.79 3.24 10.96
C LEU A 35 -12.95 4.29 12.06
N ASP A 36 -12.62 3.87 13.29
CA ASP A 36 -12.53 4.76 14.44
C ASP A 36 -11.33 4.31 15.31
N PRO A 37 -10.30 5.12 15.45
CA PRO A 37 -10.17 6.42 14.76
C PRO A 37 -10.10 6.28 13.24
N PRO A 38 -10.50 7.33 12.50
CA PRO A 38 -10.50 7.31 11.04
C PRO A 38 -9.09 7.17 10.46
N ALA A 39 -8.99 6.69 9.23
CA ALA A 39 -7.74 6.74 8.49
C ALA A 39 -7.40 8.18 8.11
N ASP A 40 -6.14 8.57 8.27
CA ASP A 40 -5.65 9.88 7.82
C ASP A 40 -5.46 9.93 6.31
N VAL A 41 -5.17 8.78 5.69
CA VAL A 41 -4.88 8.66 4.27
C VAL A 41 -5.12 7.24 3.76
N ILE A 42 -5.50 7.13 2.49
CA ILE A 42 -5.57 5.86 1.75
C ILE A 42 -4.48 5.88 0.68
N VAL A 43 -3.67 4.82 0.62
CA VAL A 43 -2.70 4.61 -0.48
C VAL A 43 -3.08 3.35 -1.24
N HIS A 44 -3.32 3.50 -2.54
CA HIS A 44 -3.55 2.37 -3.45
C HIS A 44 -2.26 2.00 -4.16
N THR A 45 -1.70 0.84 -3.85
CA THR A 45 -0.39 0.39 -4.33
C THR A 45 -0.44 -0.34 -5.69
N GLY A 46 -1.30 0.11 -6.59
CA GLY A 46 -1.30 -0.31 -8.00
C GLY A 46 -2.20 -1.49 -8.33
N ASP A 47 -2.24 -1.81 -9.63
CA ASP A 47 -3.22 -2.71 -10.24
C ASP A 47 -4.65 -2.31 -9.87
N ILE A 48 -4.93 -1.00 -10.08
CA ILE A 48 -6.23 -0.38 -9.78
C ILE A 48 -7.29 -0.97 -10.71
N VAL A 49 -6.96 -1.03 -12.00
CA VAL A 49 -7.80 -1.60 -13.03
C VAL A 49 -7.14 -2.82 -13.67
N HIS A 50 -7.88 -3.59 -14.46
CA HIS A 50 -7.36 -4.84 -15.02
C HIS A 50 -6.78 -4.68 -16.42
N ASN A 51 -7.37 -3.82 -17.24
CA ASN A 51 -6.99 -3.66 -18.65
C ASN A 51 -6.39 -2.28 -18.96
N GLY A 52 -6.19 -1.42 -17.96
CA GLY A 52 -5.66 -0.06 -18.13
C GLY A 52 -6.60 0.89 -18.90
N ARG A 53 -7.90 0.60 -19.01
CA ARG A 53 -8.84 1.33 -19.86
C ARG A 53 -9.44 2.53 -19.14
N GLN A 54 -9.76 3.59 -19.91
CA GLN A 54 -10.34 4.82 -19.38
C GLN A 54 -11.68 4.61 -18.68
N ASP A 55 -12.55 3.75 -19.21
CA ASP A 55 -13.84 3.43 -18.60
C ASP A 55 -13.70 2.69 -17.27
N GLU A 56 -12.70 1.81 -17.14
CA GLU A 56 -12.36 1.16 -15.88
C GLU A 56 -11.86 2.17 -14.84
N TYR A 57 -10.96 3.09 -15.25
CA TYR A 57 -10.49 4.18 -14.35
C TYR A 57 -11.62 5.12 -13.95
N ALA A 58 -12.58 5.42 -14.81
CA ALA A 58 -13.74 6.24 -14.45
C ALA A 58 -14.54 5.59 -13.31
N GLN A 59 -14.76 4.28 -13.38
CA GLN A 59 -15.42 3.53 -12.30
C GLN A 59 -14.58 3.47 -11.02
N ALA A 60 -13.27 3.21 -11.14
CA ALA A 60 -12.36 3.19 -10.00
C ALA A 60 -12.31 4.56 -9.31
N HIS A 61 -12.22 5.64 -10.07
CA HIS A 61 -12.26 7.01 -9.55
C HIS A 61 -13.56 7.29 -8.81
N ALA A 62 -14.71 6.89 -9.38
CA ALA A 62 -16.01 7.07 -8.73
C ALA A 62 -16.14 6.31 -7.40
N LEU A 63 -15.50 5.14 -7.27
CA LEU A 63 -15.44 4.41 -6.01
C LEU A 63 -14.51 5.09 -5.00
N LEU A 64 -13.31 5.49 -5.43
CA LEU A 64 -12.33 6.18 -4.59
C LEU A 64 -12.79 7.58 -4.15
N ALA A 65 -13.64 8.24 -4.94
CA ALA A 65 -14.24 9.52 -4.58
C ALA A 65 -15.20 9.43 -3.39
N LYS A 66 -15.65 8.23 -3.02
CA LYS A 66 -16.49 8.00 -1.82
C LYS A 66 -15.67 7.89 -0.53
N ALA A 67 -14.35 7.85 -0.62
CA ALA A 67 -13.48 7.82 0.56
C ALA A 67 -13.53 9.16 1.31
N HIS A 68 -13.58 9.09 2.64
CA HIS A 68 -13.54 10.28 3.50
C HIS A 68 -12.11 10.81 3.65
N ALA A 69 -11.13 9.93 3.68
CA ALA A 69 -9.71 10.29 3.72
C ALA A 69 -9.17 10.60 2.30
N PRO A 70 -8.14 11.44 2.17
CA PRO A 70 -7.46 11.65 0.90
C PRO A 70 -6.88 10.33 0.36
N VAL A 71 -6.96 10.16 -0.97
CA VAL A 71 -6.50 8.95 -1.66
C VAL A 71 -5.36 9.28 -2.59
N TYR A 72 -4.27 8.54 -2.48
CA TYR A 72 -3.11 8.60 -3.36
C TYR A 72 -2.93 7.26 -4.06
N VAL A 73 -2.62 7.30 -5.34
CA VAL A 73 -2.52 6.10 -6.19
C VAL A 73 -1.17 6.05 -6.90
N LEU A 74 -0.65 4.85 -7.11
CA LEU A 74 0.49 4.59 -7.97
C LEU A 74 0.16 3.45 -8.94
N PRO A 75 0.84 3.36 -10.10
CA PRO A 75 0.53 2.33 -11.09
C PRO A 75 1.10 0.96 -10.70
N GLY A 76 0.34 -0.11 -10.99
CA GLY A 76 0.82 -1.47 -11.08
C GLY A 76 1.03 -1.91 -12.53
N ASN A 77 1.33 -3.20 -12.74
CA ASN A 77 1.62 -3.72 -14.09
C ASN A 77 0.37 -3.86 -14.99
N LYS A 78 -0.83 -3.75 -14.44
CA LYS A 78 -2.09 -3.74 -15.21
C LYS A 78 -2.57 -2.33 -15.54
N ASP A 79 -1.96 -1.33 -14.92
CA ASP A 79 -2.32 0.05 -15.12
C ASP A 79 -1.66 0.65 -16.36
N ASP A 80 -2.27 1.72 -16.88
CA ASP A 80 -1.71 2.59 -17.92
C ASP A 80 -1.41 3.97 -17.32
N ARG A 81 -0.17 4.46 -17.45
CA ARG A 81 0.25 5.75 -16.87
C ARG A 81 -0.55 6.94 -17.39
N GLY A 82 -0.85 6.95 -18.70
CA GLY A 82 -1.57 8.04 -19.34
C GLY A 82 -3.01 8.13 -18.85
N ASN A 83 -3.71 7.00 -18.88
CA ASN A 83 -5.10 6.91 -18.43
C ASN A 83 -5.24 7.12 -16.92
N LEU A 84 -4.27 6.62 -16.11
CA LEU A 84 -4.23 6.88 -14.68
C LEU A 84 -4.07 8.37 -14.38
N ARG A 85 -3.10 9.04 -15.02
CA ARG A 85 -2.94 10.51 -14.87
C ARG A 85 -4.19 11.27 -15.28
N ALA A 86 -4.80 10.91 -16.40
CA ALA A 86 -6.03 11.56 -16.86
C ALA A 86 -7.17 11.42 -15.85
N ALA A 87 -7.38 10.21 -15.31
CA ALA A 87 -8.45 9.94 -14.36
C ALA A 87 -8.27 10.65 -13.01
N PHE A 88 -7.03 10.86 -12.56
CA PHE A 88 -6.72 11.47 -11.26
C PHE A 88 -6.09 12.87 -11.37
N SER A 89 -6.16 13.52 -12.54
CA SER A 89 -5.53 14.81 -12.85
C SER A 89 -5.93 15.95 -11.89
N THR A 90 -7.16 15.95 -11.41
CA THR A 90 -7.69 16.98 -10.51
C THR A 90 -7.09 16.95 -9.11
N ARG A 91 -6.34 15.90 -8.76
CA ARG A 91 -5.75 15.72 -7.42
C ARG A 91 -4.43 16.45 -7.22
N GLY A 92 -3.82 17.03 -8.26
CA GLY A 92 -2.63 17.89 -8.19
C GLY A 92 -1.28 17.20 -7.95
N TYR A 93 -1.24 15.99 -7.40
CA TYR A 93 0.00 15.28 -7.09
C TYR A 93 0.58 14.47 -8.28
N LEU A 94 -0.22 14.23 -9.32
CA LEU A 94 0.19 13.51 -10.54
C LEU A 94 0.67 14.48 -11.64
N THR A 95 1.52 15.43 -11.27
CA THR A 95 2.03 16.39 -12.26
C THR A 95 2.87 15.69 -13.33
N PRO A 96 2.73 16.04 -14.62
CA PRO A 96 3.44 15.40 -15.73
C PRO A 96 4.89 15.89 -15.85
N VAL A 97 5.65 15.85 -14.75
CA VAL A 97 7.06 16.30 -14.73
C VAL A 97 8.01 15.24 -15.30
N SER A 98 7.59 13.99 -15.34
CA SER A 98 8.40 12.88 -15.85
C SER A 98 7.53 11.80 -16.51
N GLU A 99 8.18 10.85 -17.22
CA GLU A 99 7.54 9.64 -17.72
C GLU A 99 6.92 8.81 -16.58
N PHE A 100 7.62 8.77 -15.42
CA PHE A 100 7.24 7.97 -14.26
C PHE A 100 6.29 8.73 -13.32
N ILE A 101 5.50 7.98 -12.58
CA ILE A 101 4.60 8.48 -11.53
C ILE A 101 5.31 8.32 -10.17
N ASP A 102 6.40 9.08 -10.00
CA ASP A 102 7.15 9.18 -8.75
C ASP A 102 6.84 10.50 -8.08
N TYR A 103 6.32 10.48 -6.84
CA TYR A 103 5.95 11.69 -6.12
C TYR A 103 6.06 11.53 -4.60
N ALA A 104 6.06 12.65 -3.88
CA ALA A 104 6.01 12.69 -2.42
C ALA A 104 4.80 13.50 -1.93
N ILE A 105 4.28 13.11 -0.77
CA ILE A 105 3.21 13.78 -0.04
C ILE A 105 3.74 14.22 1.31
N GLU A 106 3.62 15.52 1.59
CA GLU A 106 4.22 16.18 2.76
C GLU A 106 3.23 16.46 3.90
N ASP A 107 1.94 16.28 3.66
CA ASP A 107 0.86 16.75 4.54
C ASP A 107 0.74 15.99 5.87
N PHE A 108 1.55 14.94 6.06
CA PHE A 108 1.45 14.03 7.20
C PHE A 108 2.72 14.02 8.06
N PRO A 109 2.64 13.53 9.32
CA PRO A 109 3.81 13.30 10.18
C PRO A 109 4.84 12.35 9.59
N VAL A 110 4.40 11.38 8.79
CA VAL A 110 5.24 10.51 7.95
C VAL A 110 5.14 10.99 6.53
N ARG A 111 6.27 11.23 5.90
CA ARG A 111 6.34 11.56 4.49
C ARG A 111 6.05 10.32 3.65
N LEU A 112 5.11 10.42 2.71
CA LEU A 112 4.76 9.30 1.84
C LEU A 112 5.42 9.50 0.48
N ILE A 113 6.20 8.51 0.03
CA ILE A 113 6.83 8.51 -1.30
C ILE A 113 6.24 7.35 -2.10
N ALA A 114 5.62 7.66 -3.23
CA ALA A 114 5.16 6.69 -4.20
C ALA A 114 6.19 6.55 -5.32
N LEU A 115 6.53 5.31 -5.68
CA LEU A 115 7.46 4.98 -6.75
C LEU A 115 6.80 4.10 -7.80
N ASP A 116 6.88 4.52 -9.02
CA ASP A 116 6.41 3.80 -10.19
C ASP A 116 7.39 2.68 -10.56
N THR A 117 6.92 1.46 -10.52
CA THR A 117 7.70 0.29 -10.93
C THR A 117 7.08 -0.43 -12.14
N LEU A 118 6.13 0.23 -12.83
CA LEU A 118 5.48 -0.33 -14.00
C LEU A 118 6.46 -0.44 -15.17
N LYS A 119 6.52 -1.63 -15.78
CA LYS A 119 7.14 -1.88 -17.08
C LYS A 119 6.04 -2.08 -18.12
N PRO A 120 5.92 -1.23 -19.13
CA PRO A 120 4.91 -1.41 -20.16
C PRO A 120 4.99 -2.77 -20.85
N GLY A 121 3.85 -3.45 -21.01
CA GLY A 121 3.75 -4.74 -21.67
C GLY A 121 4.30 -5.94 -20.88
N GLY A 122 4.69 -5.75 -19.63
CA GLY A 122 5.19 -6.81 -18.75
C GLY A 122 4.35 -6.98 -17.47
N ASN A 123 4.58 -8.09 -16.78
CA ASN A 123 4.01 -8.33 -15.44
C ASN A 123 5.04 -8.11 -14.33
N ARG A 124 6.28 -7.86 -14.68
CA ARG A 124 7.38 -7.65 -13.73
C ARG A 124 7.78 -6.18 -13.70
N GLY A 125 8.24 -5.73 -12.56
CA GLY A 125 8.65 -4.34 -12.35
C GLY A 125 9.94 -3.97 -13.05
N GLU A 126 10.10 -2.68 -13.29
CA GLU A 126 11.34 -2.05 -13.73
C GLU A 126 11.60 -0.83 -12.84
N PHE A 127 12.87 -0.57 -12.57
CA PHE A 127 13.30 0.65 -11.89
C PHE A 127 14.59 1.14 -12.55
N ARG A 128 14.53 2.31 -13.16
CA ARG A 128 15.60 2.83 -14.02
C ARG A 128 16.57 3.73 -13.24
N PRO A 129 17.78 4.00 -13.78
CA PRO A 129 18.78 4.87 -13.13
C PRO A 129 18.27 6.27 -12.81
N GLU A 130 17.46 6.85 -13.71
CA GLU A 130 16.85 8.17 -13.50
C GLU A 130 15.88 8.19 -12.32
N GLN A 131 15.14 7.09 -12.10
CA GLN A 131 14.26 6.96 -10.94
C GLN A 131 15.04 6.82 -9.63
N ALA A 132 16.20 6.16 -9.64
CA ALA A 132 17.07 6.11 -8.47
C ALA A 132 17.58 7.51 -8.08
N ARG A 133 18.00 8.32 -9.05
CA ARG A 133 18.36 9.72 -8.81
C ARG A 133 17.17 10.51 -8.24
N ARG A 134 15.99 10.33 -8.83
CA ARG A 134 14.76 10.97 -8.38
C ARG A 134 14.39 10.59 -6.95
N LEU A 135 14.54 9.33 -6.57
CA LEU A 135 14.30 8.89 -5.19
C LEU A 135 15.25 9.58 -4.20
N ILE A 136 16.54 9.72 -4.54
CA ILE A 136 17.52 10.43 -3.72
C ILE A 136 17.12 11.91 -3.56
N GLU A 137 16.71 12.57 -4.64
CA GLU A 137 16.19 13.94 -4.58
C GLU A 137 14.94 14.05 -3.70
N LEU A 138 13.97 13.16 -3.92
CA LEU A 138 12.76 13.11 -3.11
C LEU A 138 13.09 12.91 -1.63
N THR A 139 13.97 11.99 -1.28
CA THR A 139 14.34 11.77 0.12
C THR A 139 15.13 12.93 0.72
N GLY A 140 15.87 13.70 -0.08
CA GLY A 140 16.65 14.85 0.37
C GLY A 140 15.83 16.12 0.62
N ALA A 141 14.67 16.27 -0.03
CA ALA A 141 13.91 17.52 -0.04
C ALA A 141 13.31 17.91 1.33
N GLU A 142 13.02 16.96 2.21
CA GLU A 142 12.51 17.19 3.57
C GLU A 142 13.36 16.40 4.57
N PRO A 143 14.27 17.06 5.32
CA PRO A 143 15.31 16.35 6.07
C PRO A 143 14.86 15.78 7.43
N HIS A 144 13.66 16.09 7.91
CA HIS A 144 13.29 15.80 9.29
C HIS A 144 12.24 14.71 9.46
N LYS A 145 11.37 14.48 8.47
CA LYS A 145 10.29 13.51 8.59
C LYS A 145 10.75 12.08 8.34
N PRO A 146 10.23 11.09 9.08
CA PRO A 146 10.32 9.69 8.70
C PRO A 146 9.58 9.46 7.37
N ILE A 147 10.03 8.48 6.60
CA ILE A 147 9.55 8.23 5.25
C ILE A 147 8.96 6.81 5.14
N ALA A 148 7.75 6.70 4.64
CA ALA A 148 7.16 5.45 4.16
C ALA A 148 7.17 5.44 2.62
N VAL A 149 7.74 4.40 2.02
CA VAL A 149 7.82 4.27 0.56
C VAL A 149 6.80 3.25 0.10
N PHE A 150 6.11 3.56 -0.98
CA PHE A 150 5.10 2.71 -1.61
C PHE A 150 5.52 2.36 -3.03
N THR A 151 5.50 1.07 -3.37
CA THR A 151 5.76 0.54 -4.70
C THR A 151 4.68 -0.47 -5.06
N HIS A 152 4.51 -0.81 -6.34
CA HIS A 152 3.65 -1.94 -6.68
C HIS A 152 4.42 -3.26 -6.52
N HIS A 153 5.56 -3.40 -7.20
CA HIS A 153 6.37 -4.61 -7.13
C HIS A 153 7.26 -4.62 -5.88
N PRO A 154 7.26 -5.69 -5.07
CA PRO A 154 8.07 -5.76 -3.86
C PRO A 154 9.56 -5.84 -4.20
N PRO A 155 10.41 -4.95 -3.63
CA PRO A 155 11.85 -4.96 -3.87
C PRO A 155 12.60 -5.95 -2.94
N PHE A 156 11.97 -7.06 -2.64
CA PHE A 156 12.54 -8.15 -1.84
C PHE A 156 12.01 -9.50 -2.33
N GLU A 157 12.65 -10.58 -1.93
CA GLU A 157 12.23 -11.93 -2.27
C GLU A 157 10.92 -12.28 -1.59
N VAL A 158 9.94 -12.74 -2.36
CA VAL A 158 8.66 -13.24 -1.85
C VAL A 158 8.49 -14.69 -2.26
N THR A 159 8.39 -15.58 -1.28
CA THR A 159 8.32 -17.04 -1.49
C THR A 159 6.92 -17.55 -1.80
N VAL A 160 6.09 -16.74 -2.44
CA VAL A 160 4.72 -17.09 -2.84
C VAL A 160 4.69 -17.43 -4.32
N GLY A 161 4.47 -18.71 -4.63
CA GLY A 161 4.49 -19.18 -6.00
C GLY A 161 5.91 -19.47 -6.52
N PRO A 162 6.05 -19.80 -7.82
CA PRO A 162 7.34 -20.17 -8.42
C PRO A 162 8.28 -18.99 -8.60
N ASP A 163 7.74 -17.78 -8.74
CA ASP A 163 8.53 -16.56 -8.91
C ASP A 163 8.84 -15.92 -7.57
N ARG A 164 10.12 -15.85 -7.23
CA ARG A 164 10.61 -15.20 -6.00
C ARG A 164 10.86 -13.72 -6.18
N PHE A 165 11.20 -13.29 -7.39
CA PHE A 165 11.58 -11.92 -7.71
C PHE A 165 10.59 -11.32 -8.70
N HIS A 166 10.09 -10.15 -8.36
CA HIS A 166 9.01 -9.49 -9.09
C HIS A 166 9.50 -8.35 -9.99
N PHE A 167 10.79 -8.32 -10.29
CA PHE A 167 11.42 -7.40 -11.24
C PHE A 167 11.91 -8.14 -12.48
N GLU A 168 11.87 -7.46 -13.62
CA GLU A 168 12.30 -8.03 -14.92
C GLU A 168 13.77 -8.43 -14.92
N ARG A 169 14.60 -7.60 -14.28
CA ARG A 169 16.04 -7.81 -14.17
C ARG A 169 16.50 -7.69 -12.73
N PRO A 170 17.40 -8.56 -12.27
CA PRO A 170 17.98 -8.47 -10.94
C PRO A 170 18.61 -7.09 -10.64
N GLU A 171 19.25 -6.48 -11.65
CA GLU A 171 19.91 -5.17 -11.52
C GLU A 171 18.90 -4.04 -11.24
N SER A 172 17.69 -4.15 -11.79
CA SER A 172 16.61 -3.20 -11.56
C SER A 172 16.14 -3.24 -10.10
N MET A 173 15.95 -4.43 -9.55
CA MET A 173 15.61 -4.61 -8.14
C MET A 173 16.78 -4.19 -7.22
N ALA A 174 18.01 -4.55 -7.57
CA ALA A 174 19.19 -4.17 -6.80
C ALA A 174 19.35 -2.65 -6.71
N ARG A 175 19.16 -1.96 -7.83
CA ARG A 175 19.19 -0.48 -7.88
C ARG A 175 18.15 0.17 -6.98
N LEU A 176 16.91 -0.34 -6.98
CA LEU A 176 15.87 0.17 -6.08
C LEU A 176 16.26 -0.07 -4.62
N ARG A 177 16.73 -1.27 -4.29
CA ARG A 177 17.18 -1.60 -2.93
C ARG A 177 18.32 -0.71 -2.45
N GLU A 178 19.30 -0.46 -3.31
CA GLU A 178 20.43 0.45 -3.02
C GLU A 178 19.95 1.88 -2.79
N ALA A 179 19.10 2.41 -3.66
CA ALA A 179 18.54 3.75 -3.53
C ALA A 179 17.68 3.91 -2.25
N LEU A 180 16.92 2.89 -1.86
CA LEU A 180 16.17 2.88 -0.61
C LEU A 180 17.09 2.92 0.62
N GLN A 181 18.18 2.16 0.59
CA GLN A 181 19.13 2.08 1.72
C GLN A 181 20.00 3.34 1.86
N HIS A 182 20.02 4.21 0.84
CA HIS A 182 20.76 5.48 0.89
C HIS A 182 20.18 6.48 1.90
N CYS A 183 18.89 6.37 2.25
CA CYS A 183 18.23 7.25 3.21
C CYS A 183 17.82 6.55 4.49
N GLU A 184 18.46 6.92 5.61
CA GLU A 184 18.20 6.33 6.94
C GLU A 184 16.80 6.62 7.49
N ARG A 185 16.12 7.63 6.99
CA ARG A 185 14.78 8.03 7.42
C ARG A 185 13.67 7.18 6.82
N ILE A 186 13.97 6.28 5.88
CA ILE A 186 13.00 5.33 5.37
C ILE A 186 12.73 4.29 6.44
N ILE A 187 11.53 4.34 7.02
CA ILE A 187 11.10 3.48 8.12
C ILE A 187 10.34 2.24 7.67
N ALA A 188 9.80 2.23 6.45
CA ALA A 188 9.13 1.07 5.87
C ALA A 188 8.98 1.18 4.35
N VAL A 189 8.83 0.01 3.69
CA VAL A 189 8.45 -0.12 2.28
C VAL A 189 7.20 -0.99 2.17
N PHE A 190 6.19 -0.50 1.47
CA PHE A 190 4.90 -1.14 1.28
C PHE A 190 4.63 -1.44 -0.19
N SER A 191 4.21 -2.67 -0.49
CA SER A 191 4.00 -3.13 -1.87
C SER A 191 2.68 -3.87 -2.04
N GLY A 192 2.32 -4.18 -3.30
CA GLY A 192 1.20 -5.03 -3.72
C GLY A 192 1.67 -6.20 -4.59
N HIS A 193 1.00 -6.43 -5.73
CA HIS A 193 1.38 -7.30 -6.83
C HIS A 193 1.29 -8.81 -6.57
N VAL A 194 1.68 -9.29 -5.41
CA VAL A 194 1.78 -10.74 -5.13
C VAL A 194 0.42 -11.38 -4.88
N HIS A 195 -0.61 -10.57 -4.64
CA HIS A 195 -1.97 -10.99 -4.29
C HIS A 195 -2.05 -11.79 -2.99
N ARG A 196 -1.05 -11.68 -2.14
CA ARG A 196 -0.97 -12.31 -0.82
C ARG A 196 -0.14 -11.46 0.12
N ALA A 197 -0.54 -11.41 1.39
CA ALA A 197 0.25 -10.77 2.43
C ALA A 197 1.61 -11.48 2.58
N ALA A 198 2.67 -10.69 2.60
CA ALA A 198 4.02 -11.16 2.85
C ALA A 198 4.81 -10.08 3.60
N THR A 199 5.83 -10.48 4.31
CA THR A 199 6.77 -9.59 4.99
C THR A 199 8.20 -9.90 4.58
N GLY A 200 9.04 -8.89 4.59
CA GLY A 200 10.45 -9.01 4.24
C GLY A 200 11.27 -7.84 4.78
N GLN A 201 12.48 -7.72 4.29
CA GLN A 201 13.42 -6.70 4.74
C GLN A 201 14.33 -6.26 3.60
N ILE A 202 14.66 -4.96 3.55
CA ILE A 202 15.60 -4.36 2.62
C ILE A 202 16.72 -3.72 3.44
N GLY A 203 17.85 -4.44 3.61
CA GLY A 203 18.83 -4.04 4.61
C GLY A 203 18.18 -4.01 6.00
N ARG A 204 18.14 -2.84 6.65
CA ARG A 204 17.46 -2.62 7.94
C ARG A 204 15.98 -2.18 7.81
N ILE A 205 15.51 -1.90 6.60
CA ILE A 205 14.17 -1.35 6.35
C ILE A 205 13.15 -2.49 6.33
N PRO A 206 12.17 -2.52 7.25
CA PRO A 206 11.07 -3.48 7.18
C PRO A 206 10.23 -3.25 5.91
N ALA A 207 9.76 -4.34 5.33
CA ALA A 207 8.95 -4.30 4.13
C ALA A 207 7.76 -5.25 4.20
N SER A 208 6.64 -4.88 3.58
CA SER A 208 5.46 -5.76 3.51
C SER A 208 4.71 -5.63 2.19
N VAL A 209 3.99 -6.69 1.86
CA VAL A 209 3.08 -6.76 0.72
C VAL A 209 1.66 -6.82 1.24
N ALA A 210 0.80 -5.92 0.76
CA ALA A 210 -0.63 -5.98 1.05
C ALA A 210 -1.30 -7.11 0.26
N PRO A 211 -2.33 -7.76 0.84
CA PRO A 211 -3.13 -8.72 0.10
C PRO A 211 -3.97 -8.04 -0.98
N CYS A 212 -4.33 -8.82 -2.00
CA CYS A 212 -5.22 -8.38 -3.07
C CYS A 212 -6.63 -8.09 -2.55
N ILE A 213 -7.20 -6.92 -2.90
CA ILE A 213 -8.59 -6.57 -2.59
C ILE A 213 -9.55 -7.45 -3.39
N ALA A 214 -9.29 -7.66 -4.69
CA ALA A 214 -10.08 -8.56 -5.52
C ALA A 214 -9.97 -10.01 -5.01
N THR A 215 -10.96 -10.47 -4.25
CA THR A 215 -10.93 -11.79 -3.58
C THR A 215 -10.81 -12.94 -4.56
N THR A 216 -11.28 -12.78 -5.79
CA THR A 216 -11.22 -13.78 -6.87
C THR A 216 -9.81 -13.99 -7.43
N LEU A 217 -8.91 -13.04 -7.22
CA LEU A 217 -7.52 -13.10 -7.70
C LEU A 217 -6.50 -13.42 -6.62
N ARG A 218 -6.96 -13.58 -5.38
CA ARG A 218 -6.09 -13.79 -4.23
C ARG A 218 -5.36 -15.13 -4.35
N LYS A 219 -4.07 -15.13 -4.01
CA LYS A 219 -3.22 -16.32 -4.06
C LYS A 219 -3.00 -16.91 -2.67
N GLY A 220 -2.87 -18.24 -2.62
CA GLY A 220 -2.60 -19.01 -1.41
C GLY A 220 -3.86 -19.36 -0.61
N GLU A 221 -3.64 -20.00 0.51
CA GLU A 221 -4.72 -20.40 1.42
C GLU A 221 -4.97 -19.32 2.46
N TYR A 222 -6.24 -19.11 2.76
CA TYR A 222 -6.70 -18.17 3.78
C TYR A 222 -7.67 -18.84 4.73
N PRO A 223 -7.70 -18.46 6.01
CA PRO A 223 -8.75 -18.86 6.93
C PRO A 223 -10.15 -18.50 6.39
N PRO A 224 -11.21 -19.26 6.75
CA PRO A 224 -12.55 -19.05 6.18
C PRO A 224 -13.04 -17.60 6.18
N PRO A 225 -12.86 -16.78 7.24
CA PRO A 225 -13.32 -15.40 7.24
C PRO A 225 -12.63 -14.52 6.18
N MET A 226 -11.39 -14.88 5.82
CA MET A 226 -10.59 -14.13 4.85
C MET A 226 -10.79 -14.62 3.40
N LYS A 227 -11.34 -15.81 3.17
CA LYS A 227 -11.51 -16.37 1.81
C LYS A 227 -12.43 -15.52 0.93
N THR A 228 -13.50 -15.00 1.51
CA THR A 228 -14.58 -14.33 0.78
C THR A 228 -14.72 -12.84 1.08
N ARG A 229 -13.87 -12.29 1.94
CA ARG A 229 -13.87 -10.89 2.31
C ARG A 229 -12.56 -10.22 1.90
N PRO A 230 -12.59 -9.00 1.39
CA PRO A 230 -11.36 -8.24 1.15
C PRO A 230 -10.54 -8.08 2.43
N VAL A 231 -9.24 -8.00 2.25
CA VAL A 231 -8.29 -7.73 3.35
C VAL A 231 -7.37 -6.62 2.90
N TYR A 232 -7.15 -5.65 3.74
CA TYR A 232 -6.23 -4.55 3.51
C TYR A 232 -5.33 -4.35 4.73
N HIS A 233 -4.28 -3.52 4.59
CA HIS A 233 -3.39 -3.21 5.69
C HIS A 233 -3.72 -1.85 6.30
N LEU A 234 -3.59 -1.75 7.62
CA LEU A 234 -3.55 -0.51 8.37
C LEU A 234 -2.14 -0.35 8.94
N HIS A 235 -1.50 0.76 8.62
CA HIS A 235 -0.21 1.13 9.17
C HIS A 235 -0.43 2.28 10.15
N ARG A 236 -0.12 2.02 11.41
CA ARG A 236 -0.23 3.02 12.49
C ARG A 236 1.16 3.52 12.83
N PHE A 237 1.36 4.80 12.66
CA PHE A 237 2.60 5.46 13.07
C PHE A 237 2.39 6.24 14.36
N ASP A 238 3.28 6.02 15.30
CA ASP A 238 3.41 6.78 16.54
C ASP A 238 4.89 7.18 16.73
N PRO A 239 5.19 8.44 17.05
CA PRO A 239 6.57 8.88 17.23
C PRO A 239 7.36 8.11 18.30
N ALA A 240 6.68 7.60 19.33
CA ALA A 240 7.30 6.87 20.42
C ALA A 240 7.53 5.37 20.10
N TRP A 241 6.65 4.76 19.29
CA TRP A 241 6.64 3.31 19.03
C TRP A 241 7.02 2.94 17.59
N GLY A 242 7.12 3.94 16.70
CA GLY A 242 7.38 3.72 15.28
C GLY A 242 6.13 3.29 14.51
N LEU A 243 6.29 2.39 13.56
CA LEU A 243 5.24 1.98 12.64
C LEU A 243 4.83 0.52 12.91
N VAL A 244 3.52 0.30 13.10
CA VAL A 244 2.92 -1.02 13.28
C VAL A 244 1.96 -1.29 12.14
N THR A 245 2.04 -2.48 11.54
CA THR A 245 1.15 -2.93 10.45
C THR A 245 0.22 -4.03 10.94
N GLU A 246 -1.07 -3.88 10.68
CA GLU A 246 -2.08 -4.90 10.94
C GLU A 246 -2.89 -5.20 9.67
N SER A 247 -3.35 -6.45 9.50
CA SER A 247 -4.28 -6.84 8.45
C SER A 247 -5.71 -6.70 8.94
N ARG A 248 -6.56 -6.00 8.19
CA ARG A 248 -7.97 -5.84 8.49
C ARG A 248 -8.84 -6.57 7.46
N ILE A 249 -9.78 -7.35 7.96
CA ILE A 249 -10.79 -8.05 7.15
C ILE A 249 -12.02 -7.15 7.04
N VAL A 250 -12.45 -6.83 5.83
CA VAL A 250 -13.64 -6.01 5.56
C VAL A 250 -14.89 -6.60 6.21
N GLY A 251 -15.64 -5.77 6.95
CA GLY A 251 -16.85 -6.17 7.64
C GLY A 251 -16.64 -7.18 8.79
N ALA A 252 -15.41 -7.36 9.28
CA ALA A 252 -15.19 -8.05 10.54
C ALA A 252 -15.65 -7.14 11.69
N GLU A 253 -16.46 -7.69 12.59
CA GLU A 253 -16.80 -7.00 13.83
C GLU A 253 -15.52 -6.59 14.54
N ARG A 254 -15.50 -5.37 15.09
CA ARG A 254 -14.43 -4.96 15.97
C ARG A 254 -14.40 -5.94 17.13
N SER A 255 -13.34 -6.72 17.25
CA SER A 255 -12.98 -7.25 18.54
C SER A 255 -12.87 -6.01 19.44
N ALA A 256 -13.89 -5.78 20.25
CA ALA A 256 -13.78 -4.80 21.32
C ALA A 256 -12.52 -5.21 22.06
N ALA A 257 -11.45 -4.42 21.93
CA ALA A 257 -10.36 -4.51 22.85
C ALA A 257 -11.01 -4.33 24.21
N ARG A 258 -11.27 -5.44 24.91
CA ARG A 258 -11.64 -5.41 26.31
C ARG A 258 -10.51 -4.66 26.93
N GLY A 259 -10.79 -3.38 27.27
CA GLY A 259 -9.96 -2.60 28.13
C GLY A 259 -9.77 -3.43 29.41
N GLN A 260 -8.75 -4.26 29.44
CA GLN A 260 -8.18 -4.66 30.70
C GLN A 260 -7.68 -3.34 31.31
N LYS A 261 -8.55 -2.71 32.10
CA LYS A 261 -8.08 -1.86 33.16
C LYS A 261 -6.95 -2.64 33.82
N LEU A 262 -5.73 -2.20 33.62
CA LEU A 262 -4.63 -2.51 34.50
C LEU A 262 -5.12 -2.10 35.89
N ALA A 263 -5.61 -3.09 36.64
CA ALA A 263 -5.89 -2.93 38.04
C ALA A 263 -4.59 -2.41 38.65
N SER A 264 -4.64 -1.20 39.15
CA SER A 264 -3.59 -0.63 39.97
C SER A 264 -3.18 -1.67 41.00
N ILE A 265 -1.97 -2.19 40.87
CA ILE A 265 -1.33 -2.94 41.94
C ILE A 265 -1.07 -1.91 43.00
N SER A 266 -2.00 -1.82 43.95
CA SER A 266 -1.87 -1.09 45.20
C SER A 266 -0.64 -1.72 45.92
N ALA A 267 0.34 -0.89 46.19
CA ALA A 267 1.43 -1.22 47.06
C ALA A 267 0.85 -1.60 48.46
N ALA A 268 0.76 -2.89 48.73
CA ALA A 268 0.51 -3.37 50.05
C ALA A 268 1.84 -3.25 50.85
N THR A 269 1.79 -2.36 51.76
CA THR A 269 2.69 -2.10 52.89
C THR A 269 3.22 -3.40 53.47
N VAL A 270 4.52 -3.58 53.48
CA VAL A 270 5.18 -4.51 54.40
C VAL A 270 5.39 -3.72 55.70
N ALA A 271 4.60 -4.06 56.68
CA ALA A 271 4.86 -3.72 58.06
C ALA A 271 4.92 -5.02 58.88
N ASP A 272 5.96 -5.11 59.66
CA ASP A 272 6.18 -5.96 60.83
C ASP A 272 6.44 -7.47 60.67
N SER A 273 7.67 -7.90 60.72
CA SER A 273 8.25 -8.56 61.91
C SER A 273 9.75 -8.80 61.71
#